data_a158a7f2126c58b326dc1c9475b621a1
#
_entry.id   a158a7f2126c58b326dc1c9475b621a1
#
_cell.length_a   1.000
_cell.length_b   1.000
_cell.length_c   1.000
_cell.angle_alpha   90.00
_cell.angle_beta   90.00
_cell.angle_gamma   90.00
#
_symmetry.space_group_name_H-M   'P 1'
#
loop_
_entity.id
_entity.type
_entity.pdbx_description
1 polymer ?
#
loop_
_entity_poly.entity_id
_entity_poly.type
_entity_poly.pdbx_seq_one_letter_code
_entity_poly.pdbx_strand_id
1 'polypeptide(L)'
;MNSYTLNNGKLRAVFFNYGALIHELWVKDKYGKPINVIQGLSKPEDYLKDKWYRGAVVGRFAGRLENPIQIEGKKVFLEEDEKGILLHSGSKGWSKSYWEARTEQDNNLIRFNYFCPQGTLGFPGNVQAEVTYFLEDNQLNIHYQATTDAPTHINLTNHAYFNLSGGKSIQTHQLTIHADQYLELQNNAIPTGRKLDVNRTDFDFRKARRIGNKVLDDHFVINPKNEEVALLYDSTTGIEMRTYTNQPGVVVFTPTHFEGICFETQKFSNTPNSNHFPSTLVNPGEVYEHRTSFKFNLKNES
;
A
#
# COMPACT_ATOMS: atom_id res chain seq x y z
N MET A 1 -11.66 17.86 -6.88
CA MET A 1 -10.48 16.96 -6.89
C MET A 1 -9.49 17.55 -7.88
N ASN A 2 -8.26 17.84 -7.42
CA ASN A 2 -7.21 18.42 -8.26
C ASN A 2 -6.27 17.34 -8.75
N SER A 3 -5.81 17.46 -10.00
CA SER A 3 -4.90 16.53 -10.65
C SER A 3 -3.48 17.11 -10.71
N TYR A 4 -2.48 16.26 -10.50
CA TYR A 4 -1.07 16.61 -10.53
C TYR A 4 -0.31 15.58 -11.35
N THR A 5 0.67 16.02 -12.15
CA THR A 5 1.44 15.12 -13.01
C THR A 5 2.93 15.30 -12.75
N LEU A 6 3.63 14.19 -12.57
CA LEU A 6 5.09 14.10 -12.61
C LEU A 6 5.52 13.37 -13.88
N ASN A 7 6.62 13.81 -14.49
CA ASN A 7 7.15 13.19 -15.71
C ASN A 7 8.68 13.42 -15.80
N ASN A 8 9.45 12.35 -15.75
CA ASN A 8 10.91 12.41 -15.91
C ASN A 8 11.42 11.85 -17.26
N GLY A 9 10.51 11.67 -18.24
CA GLY A 9 10.81 11.10 -19.55
C GLY A 9 10.85 9.56 -19.60
N LYS A 10 11.11 8.87 -18.49
CA LYS A 10 11.03 7.41 -18.36
C LYS A 10 9.69 6.96 -17.82
N LEU A 11 9.19 7.64 -16.80
CA LEU A 11 7.89 7.41 -16.18
C LEU A 11 7.04 8.69 -16.23
N ARG A 12 5.73 8.52 -16.33
CA ARG A 12 4.74 9.57 -16.13
C ARG A 12 3.71 9.09 -15.11
N ALA A 13 3.50 9.84 -14.03
CA ALA A 13 2.54 9.52 -12.99
C ALA A 13 1.52 10.64 -12.83
N VAL A 14 0.25 10.29 -12.61
CA VAL A 14 -0.85 11.21 -12.33
C VAL A 14 -1.41 10.92 -10.96
N PHE A 15 -1.59 11.96 -10.17
CA PHE A 15 -2.06 11.88 -8.80
C PHE A 15 -3.29 12.76 -8.61
N PHE A 16 -4.13 12.41 -7.63
CA PHE A 16 -5.20 13.28 -7.16
C PHE A 16 -5.00 13.62 -5.69
N ASN A 17 -5.45 14.81 -5.29
CA ASN A 17 -5.37 15.23 -3.90
C ASN A 17 -6.44 14.61 -2.98
N TYR A 18 -7.39 13.85 -3.51
CA TYR A 18 -8.29 13.01 -2.74
C TYR A 18 -7.59 11.69 -2.44
N GLY A 19 -7.42 11.37 -1.15
CA GLY A 19 -6.67 10.20 -0.71
C GLY A 19 -5.18 10.23 -1.07
N ALA A 20 -4.63 11.37 -1.53
CA ALA A 20 -3.27 11.46 -2.09
C ALA A 20 -3.00 10.32 -3.09
N LEU A 21 -3.98 9.96 -3.93
CA LEU A 21 -4.00 8.73 -4.69
C LEU A 21 -3.15 8.79 -5.96
N ILE A 22 -2.61 7.63 -6.34
CA ILE A 22 -1.99 7.38 -7.64
C ILE A 22 -3.12 6.99 -8.61
N HIS A 23 -3.38 7.82 -9.61
CA HIS A 23 -4.41 7.58 -10.62
C HIS A 23 -3.88 6.81 -11.82
N GLU A 24 -2.71 7.21 -12.33
CA GLU A 24 -2.05 6.61 -13.47
C GLU A 24 -0.54 6.49 -13.22
N LEU A 25 0.05 5.45 -13.77
CA LEU A 25 1.51 5.32 -13.89
C LEU A 25 1.85 4.68 -15.23
N TRP A 26 2.49 5.44 -16.08
CA TRP A 26 2.82 5.05 -17.45
C TRP A 26 4.26 4.59 -17.54
N VAL A 27 4.46 3.38 -18.06
CA VAL A 27 5.74 2.72 -18.29
C VAL A 27 5.80 2.29 -19.75
N LYS A 28 6.94 2.39 -20.40
CA LYS A 28 7.11 1.86 -21.77
C LYS A 28 7.30 0.34 -21.74
N ASP A 29 6.60 -0.38 -22.62
CA ASP A 29 6.80 -1.81 -22.83
C ASP A 29 8.06 -2.10 -23.68
N LYS A 30 8.36 -3.38 -23.93
CA LYS A 30 9.49 -3.84 -24.75
C LYS A 30 9.45 -3.35 -26.21
N TYR A 31 8.33 -2.81 -26.67
CA TYR A 31 8.18 -2.21 -28.00
C TYR A 31 8.20 -0.69 -27.97
N GLY A 32 8.42 -0.08 -26.79
CA GLY A 32 8.40 1.38 -26.60
C GLY A 32 7.01 1.98 -26.45
N LYS A 33 5.94 1.15 -26.43
CA LYS A 33 4.57 1.61 -26.25
C LYS A 33 4.29 1.95 -24.80
N PRO A 34 3.71 3.13 -24.47
CA PRO A 34 3.34 3.47 -23.11
C PRO A 34 2.16 2.60 -22.64
N ILE A 35 2.30 1.99 -21.46
CA ILE A 35 1.29 1.18 -20.78
C ILE A 35 0.98 1.86 -19.46
N ASN A 36 -0.30 2.13 -19.18
CA ASN A 36 -0.73 2.49 -17.82
C ASN A 36 -0.80 1.21 -16.98
N VAL A 37 0.07 1.10 -15.99
CA VAL A 37 0.19 -0.07 -15.13
C VAL A 37 -0.69 0.01 -13.87
N ILE A 38 -1.43 1.11 -13.68
CA ILE A 38 -2.38 1.30 -12.55
C ILE A 38 -3.81 1.08 -13.02
N GLN A 39 -4.57 0.32 -12.26
CA GLN A 39 -6.00 0.09 -12.47
C GLN A 39 -6.83 1.14 -11.71
N GLY A 40 -6.73 2.39 -12.17
CA GLY A 40 -7.52 3.51 -11.69
C GLY A 40 -8.96 3.48 -12.21
N LEU A 41 -9.76 4.47 -11.78
CA LEU A 41 -11.12 4.71 -12.31
C LEU A 41 -11.06 5.72 -13.45
N SER A 42 -11.99 5.60 -14.42
CA SER A 42 -11.98 6.46 -15.61
C SER A 42 -12.33 7.92 -15.33
N LYS A 43 -13.11 8.18 -14.27
CA LYS A 43 -13.55 9.54 -13.90
C LYS A 43 -13.12 9.87 -12.48
N PRO A 44 -12.61 11.09 -12.22
CA PRO A 44 -12.22 11.51 -10.87
C PRO A 44 -13.36 11.40 -9.85
N GLU A 45 -14.61 11.66 -10.25
CA GLU A 45 -15.77 11.65 -9.37
C GLU A 45 -16.10 10.24 -8.84
N ASP A 46 -15.73 9.21 -9.57
CA ASP A 46 -16.00 7.81 -9.20
C ASP A 46 -15.19 7.38 -7.98
N TYR A 47 -14.03 8.02 -7.73
CA TYR A 47 -13.22 7.76 -6.52
C TYR A 47 -13.93 8.13 -5.22
N LEU A 48 -14.87 9.09 -5.24
CA LEU A 48 -15.66 9.45 -4.06
C LEU A 48 -16.57 8.32 -3.57
N LYS A 49 -16.88 7.37 -4.46
CA LYS A 49 -17.72 6.20 -4.19
C LYS A 49 -16.95 4.88 -4.21
N ASP A 50 -15.63 4.94 -4.46
CA ASP A 50 -14.80 3.75 -4.56
C ASP A 50 -14.72 3.03 -3.21
N LYS A 51 -15.02 1.73 -3.23
CA LYS A 51 -14.95 0.85 -2.07
C LYS A 51 -13.64 0.05 -2.00
N TRP A 52 -12.80 0.18 -3.05
CA TRP A 52 -11.58 -0.59 -3.23
C TRP A 52 -10.32 0.21 -2.93
N TYR A 53 -10.45 1.45 -2.45
CA TYR A 53 -9.33 2.33 -2.06
C TYR A 53 -8.30 2.56 -3.18
N ARG A 54 -8.70 2.47 -4.46
CA ARG A 54 -7.80 2.44 -5.62
C ARG A 54 -6.80 3.57 -5.63
N GLY A 55 -5.51 3.20 -5.54
CA GLY A 55 -4.39 4.11 -5.56
C GLY A 55 -4.20 4.97 -4.32
N ALA A 56 -5.15 4.94 -3.36
CA ALA A 56 -5.17 5.86 -2.24
C ALA A 56 -4.14 5.51 -1.16
N VAL A 57 -3.69 6.54 -0.45
CA VAL A 57 -2.99 6.39 0.82
C VAL A 57 -3.99 5.97 1.89
N VAL A 58 -3.75 4.82 2.48
CA VAL A 58 -4.54 4.27 3.57
C VAL A 58 -3.91 4.68 4.90
N GLY A 59 -4.71 5.23 5.80
CA GLY A 59 -4.35 5.70 7.15
C GLY A 59 -5.60 6.19 7.89
N ARG A 60 -5.54 6.49 9.20
CA ARG A 60 -4.37 6.47 10.10
C ARG A 60 -3.76 5.07 10.26
N PHE A 61 -4.57 3.99 10.13
CA PHE A 61 -4.11 2.62 10.29
C PHE A 61 -4.56 1.75 9.11
N ALA A 62 -3.59 1.18 8.40
CA ALA A 62 -3.77 0.24 7.30
C ALA A 62 -4.03 -1.18 7.85
N GLY A 63 -4.89 -1.91 7.16
CA GLY A 63 -5.32 -3.24 7.57
C GLY A 63 -6.49 -3.21 8.56
N ARG A 64 -6.71 -4.33 9.22
CA ARG A 64 -7.83 -4.54 10.15
C ARG A 64 -7.40 -4.34 11.59
N LEU A 65 -8.25 -3.66 12.38
CA LEU A 65 -8.12 -3.49 13.83
C LEU A 65 -9.35 -4.06 14.52
N GLU A 66 -9.14 -4.88 15.53
CA GLU A 66 -10.17 -5.24 16.51
C GLU A 66 -10.30 -4.13 17.56
N ASN A 67 -11.51 -3.94 18.03
CA ASN A 67 -11.84 -2.95 19.04
C ASN A 67 -12.05 -3.61 20.41
N PRO A 68 -11.55 -3.07 21.53
CA PRO A 68 -10.71 -1.87 21.63
C PRO A 68 -9.24 -2.15 21.30
N ILE A 69 -8.49 -1.10 20.92
CA ILE A 69 -7.05 -1.15 20.83
C ILE A 69 -6.37 -0.82 22.16
N GLN A 70 -5.09 -1.19 22.30
CA GLN A 70 -4.29 -0.88 23.49
C GLN A 70 -3.33 0.28 23.19
N ILE A 71 -3.34 1.32 24.04
CA ILE A 71 -2.34 2.42 24.02
C ILE A 71 -1.85 2.60 25.45
N GLU A 72 -0.57 2.38 25.70
CA GLU A 72 0.07 2.49 27.04
C GLU A 72 -0.72 1.77 28.15
N GLY A 73 -1.22 0.57 27.85
CA GLY A 73 -1.99 -0.25 28.81
C GLY A 73 -3.46 0.21 29.01
N LYS A 74 -3.88 1.23 28.29
CA LYS A 74 -5.28 1.71 28.34
C LYS A 74 -6.06 1.24 27.12
N LYS A 75 -7.32 0.83 27.32
CA LYS A 75 -8.24 0.51 26.24
C LYS A 75 -8.76 1.79 25.57
N VAL A 76 -8.59 1.89 24.25
CA VAL A 76 -9.11 2.98 23.42
C VAL A 76 -10.13 2.39 22.46
N PHE A 77 -11.35 2.92 22.48
CA PHE A 77 -12.44 2.49 21.62
C PHE A 77 -12.43 3.31 20.32
N LEU A 78 -12.34 2.62 19.19
CA LEU A 78 -12.42 3.22 17.87
C LEU A 78 -13.84 3.10 17.30
N GLU A 79 -14.16 3.94 16.31
CA GLU A 79 -15.33 3.68 15.46
C GLU A 79 -15.11 2.36 14.72
N GLU A 80 -16.14 1.53 14.61
CA GLU A 80 -16.05 0.19 14.02
C GLU A 80 -17.15 0.00 12.97
N ASP A 81 -16.98 -0.99 12.11
CA ASP A 81 -18.05 -1.47 11.25
C ASP A 81 -19.04 -2.38 12.00
N GLU A 82 -20.04 -2.91 11.28
CA GLU A 82 -21.08 -3.78 11.85
C GLU A 82 -20.52 -5.09 12.47
N LYS A 83 -19.24 -5.42 12.24
CA LYS A 83 -18.59 -6.64 12.73
C LYS A 83 -17.62 -6.40 13.89
N GLY A 84 -17.55 -5.17 14.41
CA GLY A 84 -16.60 -4.80 15.45
C GLY A 84 -15.17 -4.65 14.97
N ILE A 85 -14.97 -4.41 13.68
CA ILE A 85 -13.67 -4.28 13.02
C ILE A 85 -13.56 -2.92 12.35
N LEU A 86 -12.42 -2.27 12.47
CA LEU A 86 -12.09 -1.10 11.68
C LEU A 86 -11.13 -1.49 10.55
N LEU A 87 -11.61 -1.50 9.32
CA LEU A 87 -10.80 -1.75 8.12
C LEU A 87 -10.32 -0.43 7.52
N HIS A 88 -9.00 -0.29 7.33
CA HIS A 88 -8.36 0.86 6.65
C HIS A 88 -8.80 2.22 7.20
N SER A 89 -9.06 2.28 8.51
CA SER A 89 -9.60 3.46 9.19
C SER A 89 -10.99 3.89 8.69
N GLY A 90 -11.76 2.98 8.09
CA GLY A 90 -13.19 3.14 7.85
C GLY A 90 -13.59 4.29 6.92
N SER A 91 -14.79 4.83 7.18
CA SER A 91 -15.44 5.83 6.30
C SER A 91 -14.81 7.22 6.34
N LYS A 92 -14.08 7.54 7.42
CA LYS A 92 -13.37 8.83 7.62
C LYS A 92 -11.85 8.65 7.56
N GLY A 93 -11.39 7.53 6.99
CA GLY A 93 -9.97 7.27 6.80
C GLY A 93 -9.29 8.26 5.83
N TRP A 94 -7.99 8.32 5.87
CA TRP A 94 -7.17 9.26 5.07
C TRP A 94 -7.32 9.03 3.56
N SER A 95 -7.67 7.85 3.14
CA SER A 95 -8.00 7.49 1.75
C SER A 95 -9.26 8.19 1.21
N LYS A 96 -10.10 8.74 2.09
CA LYS A 96 -11.33 9.45 1.77
C LYS A 96 -11.29 10.92 2.16
N SER A 97 -10.09 11.46 2.32
CA SER A 97 -9.84 12.85 2.72
C SER A 97 -9.16 13.62 1.61
N TYR A 98 -9.39 14.94 1.56
CA TYR A 98 -8.62 15.82 0.68
C TYR A 98 -7.32 16.22 1.38
N TRP A 99 -6.22 16.13 0.64
CA TRP A 99 -4.88 16.49 1.06
C TRP A 99 -4.45 17.80 0.42
N GLU A 100 -3.69 18.60 1.13
CA GLU A 100 -3.00 19.75 0.54
C GLU A 100 -1.82 19.28 -0.27
N ALA A 101 -1.70 19.75 -1.53
CA ALA A 101 -0.65 19.30 -2.42
C ALA A 101 0.29 20.42 -2.80
N ARG A 102 1.60 20.14 -2.85
CA ARG A 102 2.65 21.04 -3.34
C ARG A 102 3.56 20.27 -4.28
N THR A 103 3.78 20.81 -5.49
CA THR A 103 4.65 20.23 -6.50
C THR A 103 5.98 20.96 -6.57
N GLU A 104 7.06 20.20 -6.72
CA GLU A 104 8.39 20.68 -7.04
C GLU A 104 8.81 20.07 -8.39
N GLN A 105 8.46 20.75 -9.49
CA GLN A 105 8.60 20.20 -10.85
C GLN A 105 10.07 19.87 -11.21
N ASP A 106 11.00 20.70 -10.83
CA ASP A 106 12.44 20.50 -11.13
C ASP A 106 12.99 19.22 -10.46
N ASN A 107 12.36 18.78 -9.38
CA ASN A 107 12.73 17.57 -8.65
C ASN A 107 11.84 16.36 -8.99
N ASN A 108 10.89 16.50 -9.93
CA ASN A 108 9.87 15.48 -10.21
C ASN A 108 9.22 14.93 -8.93
N LEU A 109 8.78 15.84 -8.04
CA LEU A 109 8.32 15.54 -6.70
C LEU A 109 6.98 16.23 -6.42
N ILE A 110 6.10 15.53 -5.68
CA ILE A 110 4.87 16.09 -5.11
C ILE A 110 4.75 15.68 -3.65
N ARG A 111 4.41 16.64 -2.77
CA ARG A 111 4.09 16.42 -1.36
C ARG A 111 2.60 16.60 -1.13
N PHE A 112 2.02 15.65 -0.44
CA PHE A 112 0.67 15.72 0.07
C PHE A 112 0.71 15.82 1.59
N ASN A 113 0.09 16.87 2.15
CA ASN A 113 0.02 17.10 3.58
C ASN A 113 -1.41 16.91 4.07
N TYR A 114 -1.57 16.29 5.22
CA TYR A 114 -2.86 16.05 5.85
C TYR A 114 -2.77 16.23 7.36
N PHE A 115 -3.69 17.04 7.92
CA PHE A 115 -3.88 17.17 9.35
C PHE A 115 -5.08 16.34 9.80
N CYS A 116 -4.84 15.37 10.68
CA CYS A 116 -5.86 14.50 11.24
C CYS A 116 -6.11 14.89 12.70
N PRO A 117 -7.26 15.52 13.04
CA PRO A 117 -7.55 15.94 14.40
C PRO A 117 -7.66 14.75 15.37
N GLN A 118 -7.30 15.02 16.64
CA GLN A 118 -7.57 14.13 17.76
C GLN A 118 -9.05 13.71 17.77
N GLY A 119 -9.32 12.45 18.13
CA GLY A 119 -10.67 11.90 18.20
C GLY A 119 -11.24 11.46 16.87
N THR A 120 -10.57 11.72 15.74
CA THR A 120 -10.99 11.18 14.45
C THR A 120 -11.01 9.65 14.54
N LEU A 121 -12.17 9.03 14.31
CA LEU A 121 -12.41 7.58 14.44
C LEU A 121 -12.10 7.02 15.84
N GLY A 122 -12.02 7.87 16.88
CA GLY A 122 -11.64 7.50 18.24
C GLY A 122 -10.15 7.48 18.53
N PHE A 123 -9.28 7.68 17.54
CA PHE A 123 -7.83 7.70 17.76
C PHE A 123 -7.40 8.95 18.55
N PRO A 124 -6.54 8.79 19.58
CA PRO A 124 -5.96 9.93 20.29
C PRO A 124 -4.87 10.63 19.45
N GLY A 125 -4.57 11.85 19.82
CA GLY A 125 -3.52 12.70 19.23
C GLY A 125 -3.92 13.34 17.90
N ASN A 126 -3.54 14.60 17.74
CA ASN A 126 -3.50 15.25 16.45
C ASN A 126 -2.30 14.67 15.67
N VAL A 127 -2.51 14.35 14.40
CA VAL A 127 -1.43 13.83 13.55
C VAL A 127 -1.23 14.76 12.36
N GLN A 128 0.01 15.21 12.17
CA GLN A 128 0.46 15.86 10.94
C GLN A 128 1.13 14.79 10.08
N ALA A 129 0.57 14.50 8.90
CA ALA A 129 1.10 13.53 7.97
C ALA A 129 1.57 14.20 6.68
N GLU A 130 2.67 13.70 6.12
CA GLU A 130 3.15 14.03 4.79
C GLU A 130 3.38 12.73 3.99
N VAL A 131 2.95 12.73 2.74
CA VAL A 131 3.29 11.69 1.77
C VAL A 131 3.93 12.36 0.57
N THR A 132 5.18 11.98 0.29
CA THR A 132 5.96 12.48 -0.83
C THR A 132 6.09 11.42 -1.90
N TYR A 133 5.64 11.74 -3.12
CA TYR A 133 5.91 10.94 -4.32
C TYR A 133 6.97 11.62 -5.15
N PHE A 134 7.93 10.85 -5.67
CA PHE A 134 8.91 11.35 -6.62
C PHE A 134 9.33 10.30 -7.62
N LEU A 135 9.71 10.75 -8.82
CA LEU A 135 10.21 9.91 -9.90
C LEU A 135 11.72 10.05 -9.98
N GLU A 136 12.42 8.95 -9.82
CA GLU A 136 13.88 8.87 -10.01
C GLU A 136 14.19 7.72 -10.98
N ASP A 137 14.82 8.04 -12.09
CA ASP A 137 15.06 7.07 -13.17
C ASP A 137 13.78 6.33 -13.57
N ASN A 138 13.76 5.01 -13.46
CA ASN A 138 12.65 4.11 -13.75
C ASN A 138 11.90 3.68 -12.48
N GLN A 139 11.90 4.52 -11.43
CA GLN A 139 11.36 4.20 -10.12
C GLN A 139 10.39 5.27 -9.65
N LEU A 140 9.23 4.84 -9.17
CA LEU A 140 8.31 5.64 -8.37
C LEU A 140 8.61 5.39 -6.89
N ASN A 141 8.93 6.45 -6.17
CA ASN A 141 9.20 6.41 -4.73
C ASN A 141 8.05 7.04 -3.95
N ILE A 142 7.76 6.47 -2.80
CA ILE A 142 6.76 6.95 -1.85
C ILE A 142 7.41 7.03 -0.47
N HIS A 143 7.50 8.24 0.09
CA HIS A 143 7.94 8.46 1.46
C HIS A 143 6.75 8.92 2.29
N TYR A 144 6.52 8.27 3.42
CA TYR A 144 5.48 8.63 4.37
C TYR A 144 6.16 9.09 5.64
N GLN A 145 5.73 10.24 6.16
CA GLN A 145 6.15 10.76 7.45
C GLN A 145 4.93 11.22 8.23
N ALA A 146 4.96 11.03 9.55
CA ALA A 146 3.93 11.56 10.42
C ALA A 146 4.47 11.85 11.82
N THR A 147 3.92 12.88 12.45
CA THR A 147 4.17 13.25 13.84
C THR A 147 2.86 13.38 14.59
N THR A 148 2.91 13.27 15.91
CA THR A 148 1.74 13.36 16.79
C THR A 148 2.04 14.15 18.05
N ASP A 149 1.00 14.73 18.66
CA ASP A 149 1.08 15.43 19.95
C ASP A 149 0.65 14.56 21.16
N ALA A 150 0.15 13.34 20.91
CA ALA A 150 -0.14 12.34 21.94
C ALA A 150 0.14 10.93 21.43
N PRO A 151 0.44 9.93 22.31
CA PRO A 151 0.66 8.56 21.89
C PRO A 151 -0.48 8.02 21.06
N THR A 152 -0.18 7.51 19.85
CA THR A 152 -1.18 6.96 18.94
C THR A 152 -0.56 5.91 18.00
N HIS A 153 -1.38 5.05 17.43
CA HIS A 153 -0.93 4.09 16.44
C HIS A 153 -1.02 4.65 15.02
N ILE A 154 0.06 4.52 14.25
CA ILE A 154 0.15 4.92 12.85
C ILE A 154 0.70 3.74 12.03
N ASN A 155 -0.01 3.38 10.97
CA ASN A 155 0.39 2.38 10.00
C ASN A 155 -0.15 2.77 8.63
N LEU A 156 0.71 3.23 7.74
CA LEU A 156 0.29 3.74 6.43
C LEU A 156 0.64 2.75 5.33
N THR A 157 -0.09 2.81 4.22
CA THR A 157 0.24 2.11 2.98
C THR A 157 -0.36 2.83 1.78
N ASN A 158 0.00 2.41 0.55
CA ASN A 158 -0.68 2.80 -0.68
C ASN A 158 -1.41 1.59 -1.27
N HIS A 159 -2.65 1.79 -1.70
CA HIS A 159 -3.53 0.74 -2.20
C HIS A 159 -3.62 0.77 -3.74
N ALA A 160 -2.48 0.95 -4.41
CA ALA A 160 -2.41 0.91 -5.87
C ALA A 160 -2.58 -0.52 -6.39
N TYR A 161 -3.45 -0.67 -7.37
CA TYR A 161 -3.64 -1.94 -8.08
C TYR A 161 -2.83 -1.93 -9.37
N PHE A 162 -1.85 -2.82 -9.44
CA PHE A 162 -0.98 -2.95 -10.60
C PHE A 162 -1.51 -3.98 -11.59
N ASN A 163 -1.35 -3.67 -12.88
CA ASN A 163 -1.55 -4.60 -13.99
C ASN A 163 -0.58 -4.24 -15.11
N LEU A 164 0.47 -5.02 -15.27
CA LEU A 164 1.57 -4.72 -16.20
C LEU A 164 1.19 -4.95 -17.66
N SER A 165 0.04 -5.59 -17.93
CA SER A 165 -0.47 -5.81 -19.29
C SER A 165 -1.38 -4.69 -19.82
N GLY A 166 -1.61 -3.64 -19.01
CA GLY A 166 -2.48 -2.53 -19.37
C GLY A 166 -3.97 -2.88 -19.40
N GLY A 167 -4.43 -3.76 -18.49
CA GLY A 167 -5.86 -4.07 -18.29
C GLY A 167 -6.31 -5.44 -18.80
N LYS A 168 -5.41 -6.26 -19.34
CA LYS A 168 -5.70 -7.69 -19.62
C LYS A 168 -5.65 -8.48 -18.29
N SER A 169 -5.93 -9.78 -18.34
CA SER A 169 -5.90 -10.62 -17.15
C SER A 169 -4.52 -10.68 -16.50
N ILE A 170 -4.49 -10.54 -15.16
CA ILE A 170 -3.27 -10.68 -14.35
C ILE A 170 -2.88 -12.14 -14.11
N GLN A 171 -3.73 -13.10 -14.50
CA GLN A 171 -3.50 -14.54 -14.26
C GLN A 171 -2.20 -15.04 -14.88
N THR A 172 -1.77 -14.43 -15.98
CA THR A 172 -0.53 -14.77 -16.70
C THR A 172 0.71 -14.11 -16.11
N HIS A 173 0.55 -13.10 -15.26
CA HIS A 173 1.67 -12.45 -14.60
C HIS A 173 2.42 -13.44 -13.70
N GLN A 174 3.74 -13.35 -13.72
CA GLN A 174 4.60 -14.10 -12.81
C GLN A 174 4.86 -13.28 -11.57
N LEU A 175 4.63 -13.88 -10.40
CA LEU A 175 4.82 -13.28 -9.10
C LEU A 175 5.93 -13.99 -8.34
N THR A 176 6.82 -13.21 -7.74
CA THR A 176 7.78 -13.67 -6.72
C THR A 176 7.57 -12.83 -5.47
N ILE A 177 7.58 -13.44 -4.29
CA ILE A 177 7.53 -12.76 -2.99
C ILE A 177 8.69 -13.30 -2.14
N HIS A 178 9.56 -12.40 -1.67
CA HIS A 178 10.72 -12.76 -0.86
C HIS A 178 10.35 -12.90 0.62
N ALA A 179 9.48 -13.85 0.91
CA ALA A 179 8.99 -14.16 2.24
C ALA A 179 9.02 -15.67 2.50
N ASP A 180 9.57 -16.08 3.64
CA ASP A 180 9.54 -17.48 4.11
C ASP A 180 8.29 -17.76 4.93
N GLN A 181 7.58 -16.71 5.39
CA GLN A 181 6.43 -16.82 6.27
C GLN A 181 5.32 -15.85 5.86
N TYR A 182 4.09 -16.20 6.23
CA TYR A 182 2.92 -15.34 6.16
C TYR A 182 2.16 -15.37 7.49
N LEU A 183 1.30 -14.39 7.74
CA LEU A 183 0.50 -14.35 8.96
C LEU A 183 -0.68 -15.31 8.84
N GLU A 184 -0.91 -16.09 9.89
CA GLU A 184 -2.15 -16.83 10.03
C GLU A 184 -3.29 -15.87 10.34
N LEU A 185 -4.41 -16.03 9.62
CA LEU A 185 -5.59 -15.19 9.78
C LEU A 185 -6.75 -16.00 10.38
N GLN A 186 -7.53 -15.35 11.23
CA GLN A 186 -8.84 -15.83 11.66
C GLN A 186 -9.87 -15.72 10.51
N ASN A 187 -11.06 -16.28 10.70
CA ASN A 187 -12.15 -16.20 9.71
C ASN A 187 -12.59 -14.76 9.36
N ASN A 188 -12.35 -13.79 10.24
CA ASN A 188 -12.61 -12.36 10.04
C ASN A 188 -11.39 -11.63 9.46
N ALA A 189 -10.37 -12.38 9.01
CA ALA A 189 -9.11 -11.89 8.46
C ALA A 189 -8.28 -11.03 9.43
N ILE A 190 -8.46 -11.21 10.74
CA ILE A 190 -7.59 -10.67 11.79
C ILE A 190 -6.42 -11.63 12.01
N PRO A 191 -5.15 -11.15 12.07
CA PRO A 191 -4.01 -12.00 12.38
C PRO A 191 -4.13 -12.67 13.75
N THR A 192 -3.86 -13.97 13.83
CA THR A 192 -3.84 -14.73 15.10
C THR A 192 -2.60 -14.43 15.96
N GLY A 193 -1.59 -13.75 15.39
CA GLY A 193 -0.28 -13.57 15.99
C GLY A 193 0.75 -14.62 15.55
N ARG A 194 0.32 -15.72 14.93
CA ARG A 194 1.22 -16.78 14.45
C ARG A 194 1.71 -16.47 13.04
N LYS A 195 2.97 -16.86 12.79
CA LYS A 195 3.60 -16.84 11.46
C LYS A 195 3.70 -18.29 10.98
N LEU A 196 3.20 -18.55 9.78
CA LEU A 196 3.22 -19.86 9.14
C LEU A 196 4.26 -19.89 8.02
N ASP A 197 4.94 -21.02 7.87
CA ASP A 197 5.90 -21.24 6.78
C ASP A 197 5.16 -21.35 5.44
N VAL A 198 5.68 -20.68 4.40
CA VAL A 198 5.11 -20.77 3.05
C VAL A 198 5.44 -22.10 2.35
N ASN A 199 6.45 -22.85 2.83
CA ASN A 199 6.96 -24.04 2.18
C ASN A 199 5.88 -25.11 2.00
N ARG A 200 5.73 -25.62 0.77
CA ARG A 200 4.72 -26.61 0.38
C ARG A 200 3.26 -26.14 0.56
N THR A 201 3.06 -24.83 0.58
CA THR A 201 1.72 -24.22 0.59
C THR A 201 1.46 -23.51 -0.74
N ASP A 202 0.22 -23.12 -0.94
CA ASP A 202 -0.17 -22.27 -2.06
C ASP A 202 0.39 -20.83 -1.97
N PHE A 203 0.96 -20.45 -0.84
CA PHE A 203 1.59 -19.14 -0.58
C PHE A 203 3.10 -19.14 -0.88
N ASP A 204 3.67 -20.26 -1.36
CA ASP A 204 5.09 -20.31 -1.72
C ASP A 204 5.34 -19.63 -3.08
N PHE A 205 5.60 -18.31 -3.03
CA PHE A 205 6.01 -17.48 -4.16
C PHE A 205 7.50 -17.14 -4.15
N ARG A 206 8.33 -17.85 -3.41
CA ARG A 206 9.79 -17.61 -3.37
C ARG A 206 10.46 -17.84 -4.71
N LYS A 207 9.85 -18.64 -5.59
CA LYS A 207 10.21 -18.80 -7.00
C LYS A 207 9.10 -18.22 -7.86
N ALA A 208 9.48 -17.59 -8.98
CA ALA A 208 8.53 -17.02 -9.92
C ALA A 208 7.50 -18.05 -10.37
N ARG A 209 6.24 -17.75 -10.19
CA ARG A 209 5.11 -18.58 -10.65
C ARG A 209 3.94 -17.68 -11.08
N ARG A 210 3.12 -18.20 -11.98
CA ARG A 210 1.90 -17.49 -12.42
C ARG A 210 0.95 -17.27 -11.25
N ILE A 211 0.28 -16.11 -11.22
CA ILE A 211 -0.80 -15.83 -10.26
C ILE A 211 -1.93 -16.84 -10.47
N GLY A 212 -2.30 -17.12 -11.73
CA GLY A 212 -3.40 -18.03 -12.06
C GLY A 212 -4.74 -17.49 -11.52
N ASN A 213 -5.61 -18.39 -11.10
CA ASN A 213 -6.92 -18.07 -10.52
C ASN A 213 -6.85 -17.82 -9.00
N LYS A 214 -5.66 -17.63 -8.44
CA LYS A 214 -5.51 -17.49 -7.01
C LYS A 214 -6.02 -16.12 -6.57
N VAL A 215 -6.91 -16.14 -5.59
CA VAL A 215 -7.32 -14.94 -4.85
C VAL A 215 -6.39 -14.81 -3.64
N LEU A 216 -5.71 -13.68 -3.55
CA LEU A 216 -4.81 -13.34 -2.46
C LEU A 216 -5.43 -12.22 -1.62
N ASP A 217 -5.37 -12.33 -0.31
CA ASP A 217 -5.59 -11.28 0.71
C ASP A 217 -4.73 -11.64 1.93
N ASP A 218 -3.41 -11.76 1.67
CA ASP A 218 -2.50 -12.40 2.62
C ASP A 218 -1.34 -11.49 2.98
N HIS A 219 -0.97 -11.50 4.26
CA HIS A 219 0.10 -10.68 4.80
C HIS A 219 1.39 -11.50 4.89
N PHE A 220 2.32 -11.26 3.98
CA PHE A 220 3.64 -11.88 3.95
C PHE A 220 4.60 -11.17 4.89
N VAL A 221 5.38 -11.96 5.63
CA VAL A 221 6.41 -11.49 6.56
C VAL A 221 7.72 -11.33 5.82
N ILE A 222 8.19 -10.12 5.68
CA ILE A 222 9.41 -9.81 4.94
C ILE A 222 10.64 -10.00 5.80
N ASN A 223 11.66 -10.62 5.22
CA ASN A 223 12.94 -10.73 5.88
C ASN A 223 13.62 -9.34 5.91
N PRO A 224 13.98 -8.80 7.09
CA PRO A 224 14.55 -7.45 7.20
C PRO A 224 15.92 -7.29 6.50
N LYS A 225 16.53 -8.38 6.05
CA LYS A 225 17.76 -8.33 5.24
C LYS A 225 17.49 -8.10 3.75
N ASN A 226 16.24 -8.24 3.30
CA ASN A 226 15.85 -8.07 1.91
C ASN A 226 15.14 -6.72 1.77
N GLU A 227 15.74 -5.81 1.01
CA GLU A 227 15.08 -4.56 0.64
C GLU A 227 14.03 -4.81 -0.47
N GLU A 228 14.34 -5.70 -1.43
CA GLU A 228 13.38 -6.16 -2.45
C GLU A 228 12.43 -7.20 -1.83
N VAL A 229 11.14 -6.91 -1.86
CA VAL A 229 10.12 -7.74 -1.19
C VAL A 229 9.25 -8.52 -2.16
N ALA A 230 9.08 -8.02 -3.38
CA ALA A 230 8.30 -8.69 -4.41
C ALA A 230 8.75 -8.29 -5.81
N LEU A 231 8.48 -9.19 -6.77
CA LEU A 231 8.68 -8.97 -8.19
C LEU A 231 7.43 -9.45 -8.94
N LEU A 232 6.89 -8.58 -9.80
CA LEU A 232 5.81 -8.88 -10.72
C LEU A 232 6.33 -8.75 -12.15
N TYR A 233 6.02 -9.71 -13.02
CA TYR A 233 6.46 -9.70 -14.41
C TYR A 233 5.33 -10.11 -15.36
N ASP A 234 5.19 -9.37 -16.47
CA ASP A 234 4.32 -9.74 -17.59
C ASP A 234 5.13 -9.97 -18.86
N SER A 235 5.08 -11.18 -19.41
CA SER A 235 5.83 -11.56 -20.61
C SER A 235 5.31 -10.88 -21.88
N THR A 236 4.05 -10.46 -21.93
CA THR A 236 3.47 -9.84 -23.12
C THR A 236 4.03 -8.42 -23.33
N THR A 237 4.18 -7.65 -22.28
CA THR A 237 4.77 -6.31 -22.31
C THR A 237 6.27 -6.30 -22.06
N GLY A 238 6.81 -7.37 -21.45
CA GLY A 238 8.19 -7.43 -20.99
C GLY A 238 8.45 -6.57 -19.74
N ILE A 239 7.40 -5.95 -19.16
CA ILE A 239 7.55 -5.11 -17.98
C ILE A 239 7.74 -5.98 -16.74
N GLU A 240 8.78 -5.66 -15.98
CA GLU A 240 9.08 -6.19 -14.66
C GLU A 240 8.97 -5.06 -13.64
N MET A 241 8.19 -5.25 -12.58
CA MET A 241 8.08 -4.34 -11.45
C MET A 241 8.67 -5.00 -10.20
N ARG A 242 9.62 -4.32 -9.56
CA ARG A 242 10.22 -4.71 -8.27
C ARG A 242 9.74 -3.78 -7.19
N THR A 243 9.31 -4.33 -6.07
CA THR A 243 8.83 -3.60 -4.89
C THR A 243 9.90 -3.64 -3.81
N TYR A 244 10.24 -2.46 -3.27
CA TYR A 244 11.19 -2.28 -2.17
C TYR A 244 10.51 -1.56 -1.02
N THR A 245 10.86 -1.89 0.23
CA THR A 245 10.34 -1.21 1.41
C THR A 245 11.21 -1.42 2.64
N ASN A 246 11.09 -0.50 3.61
CA ASN A 246 11.64 -0.66 4.95
C ASN A 246 10.62 -1.26 5.95
N GLN A 247 9.46 -1.73 5.46
CA GLN A 247 8.43 -2.29 6.31
C GLN A 247 8.62 -3.79 6.54
N PRO A 248 8.15 -4.33 7.69
CA PRO A 248 8.31 -5.75 8.03
C PRO A 248 7.39 -6.68 7.27
N GLY A 249 6.43 -6.16 6.52
CA GLY A 249 5.47 -6.98 5.80
C GLY A 249 4.90 -6.32 4.55
N VAL A 250 4.27 -7.14 3.73
CA VAL A 250 3.49 -6.73 2.58
C VAL A 250 2.20 -7.54 2.51
N VAL A 251 1.06 -6.86 2.42
CA VAL A 251 -0.19 -7.50 2.02
C VAL A 251 -0.21 -7.57 0.51
N VAL A 252 -0.42 -8.78 -0.01
CA VAL A 252 -0.65 -8.99 -1.44
C VAL A 252 -2.12 -9.32 -1.63
N PHE A 253 -2.81 -8.47 -2.37
CA PHE A 253 -4.24 -8.55 -2.57
C PHE A 253 -4.61 -8.59 -4.05
N THR A 254 -5.51 -9.52 -4.45
CA THR A 254 -6.07 -9.62 -5.79
C THR A 254 -7.59 -9.54 -5.71
N PRO A 255 -8.23 -8.51 -6.29
CA PRO A 255 -9.69 -8.38 -6.29
C PRO A 255 -10.32 -9.39 -7.27
N THR A 256 -11.57 -9.77 -6.99
CA THR A 256 -12.34 -10.68 -7.86
C THR A 256 -13.17 -9.95 -8.93
N HIS A 257 -13.24 -8.62 -8.88
CA HIS A 257 -14.15 -7.82 -9.72
C HIS A 257 -13.43 -7.05 -10.85
N PHE A 258 -12.11 -6.97 -10.80
CA PHE A 258 -11.29 -6.35 -11.84
C PHE A 258 -9.85 -6.89 -11.78
N GLU A 259 -9.11 -6.70 -12.85
CA GLU A 259 -7.79 -7.29 -13.06
C GLU A 259 -6.69 -6.40 -12.48
N GLY A 260 -6.27 -6.67 -11.24
CA GLY A 260 -5.20 -5.93 -10.56
C GLY A 260 -4.64 -6.67 -9.36
N ILE A 261 -3.45 -6.27 -8.93
CA ILE A 261 -2.79 -6.79 -7.74
C ILE A 261 -2.20 -5.64 -6.93
N CYS A 262 -2.43 -5.65 -5.61
CA CYS A 262 -1.82 -4.69 -4.68
C CYS A 262 -0.60 -5.27 -3.99
N PHE A 263 0.34 -4.37 -3.68
CA PHE A 263 1.49 -4.62 -2.79
C PHE A 263 1.46 -3.57 -1.69
N GLU A 264 0.69 -3.82 -0.65
CA GLU A 264 0.52 -2.91 0.48
C GLU A 264 1.63 -3.16 1.50
N THR A 265 2.75 -2.49 1.31
CA THR A 265 3.86 -2.53 2.27
C THR A 265 3.45 -1.82 3.55
N GLN A 266 3.56 -2.49 4.70
CA GLN A 266 3.07 -1.96 5.98
C GLN A 266 3.58 -2.77 7.17
N LYS A 267 3.38 -2.26 8.38
CA LYS A 267 3.42 -3.08 9.60
C LYS A 267 2.18 -3.98 9.65
N PHE A 268 2.19 -4.98 10.52
CA PHE A 268 1.14 -5.99 10.55
C PHE A 268 -0.21 -5.43 11.03
N SER A 269 -1.29 -5.92 10.44
CA SER A 269 -2.66 -5.61 10.88
C SER A 269 -2.84 -6.02 12.34
N ASN A 270 -3.73 -5.33 13.06
CA ASN A 270 -4.07 -5.57 14.47
C ASN A 270 -2.88 -5.52 15.44
N THR A 271 -1.75 -4.91 15.04
CA THR A 271 -0.56 -4.77 15.89
C THR A 271 -0.86 -4.16 17.28
N PRO A 272 -1.75 -3.15 17.42
CA PRO A 272 -2.09 -2.61 18.74
C PRO A 272 -2.59 -3.64 19.75
N ASN A 273 -3.09 -4.77 19.29
CA ASN A 273 -3.62 -5.85 20.10
C ASN A 273 -2.69 -7.08 20.16
N SER A 274 -1.46 -6.97 19.66
CA SER A 274 -0.50 -8.08 19.61
C SER A 274 0.86 -7.67 20.16
N ASN A 275 1.29 -8.32 21.23
CA ASN A 275 2.63 -8.11 21.82
C ASN A 275 3.76 -8.78 21.00
N HIS A 276 3.42 -9.55 19.97
CA HIS A 276 4.39 -10.30 19.15
C HIS A 276 4.78 -9.57 17.87
N PHE A 277 4.10 -8.47 17.55
CA PHE A 277 4.33 -7.69 16.33
C PHE A 277 5.17 -6.44 16.60
N PRO A 278 5.93 -5.95 15.61
CA PRO A 278 6.65 -4.69 15.72
C PRO A 278 5.68 -3.53 15.99
N SER A 279 5.93 -2.74 17.03
CA SER A 279 5.04 -1.66 17.46
C SER A 279 4.70 -0.68 16.34
N THR A 280 3.43 -0.27 16.29
CA THR A 280 2.91 0.84 15.47
C THR A 280 2.70 2.11 16.29
N LEU A 281 2.98 2.06 17.61
CA LEU A 281 2.86 3.23 18.49
C LEU A 281 3.89 4.29 18.09
N VAL A 282 3.44 5.52 18.03
CA VAL A 282 4.25 6.73 17.82
C VAL A 282 3.97 7.68 18.97
N ASN A 283 5.02 8.17 19.63
CA ASN A 283 4.93 9.09 20.75
C ASN A 283 5.22 10.53 20.29
N PRO A 284 4.79 11.55 21.08
CA PRO A 284 5.22 12.92 20.84
C PRO A 284 6.74 13.05 20.77
N GLY A 285 7.22 13.74 19.73
CA GLY A 285 8.66 13.88 19.46
C GLY A 285 9.27 12.79 18.61
N GLU A 286 8.57 11.68 18.37
CA GLU A 286 8.96 10.65 17.40
C GLU A 286 8.40 10.97 16.01
N VAL A 287 9.12 10.53 14.97
CA VAL A 287 8.67 10.61 13.59
C VAL A 287 8.36 9.20 13.09
N TYR A 288 7.13 8.97 12.65
CA TYR A 288 6.81 7.80 11.85
C TYR A 288 7.46 7.93 10.48
N GLU A 289 8.23 6.93 10.08
CA GLU A 289 8.83 6.86 8.75
C GLU A 289 8.52 5.54 8.05
N HIS A 290 8.12 5.65 6.79
CA HIS A 290 7.91 4.51 5.91
C HIS A 290 8.36 4.88 4.50
N ARG A 291 9.08 3.98 3.84
CA ARG A 291 9.54 4.15 2.46
C ARG A 291 9.15 2.93 1.65
N THR A 292 8.60 3.19 0.47
CA THR A 292 8.28 2.16 -0.52
C THR A 292 8.68 2.66 -1.89
N SER A 293 9.18 1.77 -2.73
CA SER A 293 9.42 2.11 -4.12
C SER A 293 9.05 0.98 -5.07
N PHE A 294 8.62 1.38 -6.27
CA PHE A 294 8.29 0.50 -7.38
C PHE A 294 9.22 0.82 -8.54
N LYS A 295 10.13 -0.12 -8.84
CA LYS A 295 11.12 0.01 -9.90
C LYS A 295 10.71 -0.81 -11.10
N PHE A 296 10.69 -0.17 -12.28
CA PHE A 296 10.26 -0.79 -13.53
C PHE A 296 11.45 -1.07 -14.44
N ASN A 297 11.59 -2.31 -14.88
CA ASN A 297 12.61 -2.72 -15.85
C ASN A 297 11.91 -3.39 -17.04
N LEU A 298 12.67 -3.52 -18.15
CA LEU A 298 12.27 -4.37 -19.25
C LEU A 298 13.14 -5.63 -19.21
N LYS A 299 12.47 -6.78 -19.22
CA LYS A 299 13.12 -8.07 -19.35
C LYS A 299 13.01 -8.51 -20.81
N ASN A 300 14.12 -8.52 -21.52
CA ASN A 300 14.18 -9.15 -22.83
C ASN A 300 14.14 -10.66 -22.66
N GLU A 301 13.25 -11.33 -23.38
CA GLU A 301 13.32 -12.79 -23.49
C GLU A 301 14.66 -13.12 -24.19
N SER A 302 15.54 -13.78 -23.45
CA SER A 302 16.78 -14.37 -24.00
C SER A 302 16.46 -15.65 -24.72
#